data_8682203f4b16eca8f081aa209278c08d
#
_entry.id   8682203f4b16eca8f081aa209278c08d
#
_cell.length_a   1.000
_cell.length_b   1.000
_cell.length_c   1.000
_cell.angle_alpha   90.00
_cell.angle_beta   90.00
_cell.angle_gamma   90.00
#
_symmetry.space_group_name_H-M   'P 1'
#
loop_
_entity.id
_entity.type
_entity.pdbx_description
1 polymer ?
#
loop_
_entity_poly.entity_id
_entity_poly.type
_entity_poly.pdbx_seq_one_letter_code
_entity_poly.pdbx_strand_id
1 'polypeptide(L)'
;MIPRKINPQPQPELLSVALALLGRESALSPDEAAVVAGIKPCTDKQLVERFRIAIAKGNDPLGDSFCKLRNAIDRRRHGQTFTPKGIVSTMIRKAQVEVEKGGAFAQVVDCGAGTGRFALAAGRVFPKAKIVAVESDPVCAVLLRANLAVAGVTDRVTVLVGDFREVKLPFRGRRLFIGNPPYVRHHDIGEDWKKWYSATMRTLGADKASKLAGLHLHFFARVGEIAKPGDVGVFVTAAEWIDTNYGAALRSSLCARLGGVSVHVVDAKAEPFPGVMTTAAITVFHPHQIPTVIKLQAVANVSDLGTLAGGVVRSATDLASAKKWYPRFFSPASVHVLNAPQSGTRVGSLFRVSRGQVTGANHIWIAGEKAVNLPARVLLPCVTGANELFAASEDGGQLKHVDHLKRVVNLPRDLDTFGRWERSAVDAFLKWAEQEGGNSGYIATHRSPWWAVRLLPAAPIICTYMARRPPVFIRNVAGARLLNIAHGLYPRVPMSEADLDEACLALNRASSLNDGRVYAGGLTKFEPSAVEGILIDWASFTWLEAAV
;
A
#
# COMPACT_ATOMS: atom_id res chain seq x y z
N MET A 1 7.12 -21.18 -3.64
CA MET A 1 6.73 -21.55 -2.26
C MET A 1 6.98 -20.35 -1.38
N ILE A 2 5.97 -19.83 -0.69
CA ILE A 2 6.18 -18.98 0.48
C ILE A 2 6.87 -19.90 1.49
N PRO A 3 8.01 -19.53 2.10
CA PRO A 3 8.70 -20.44 3.00
C PRO A 3 7.74 -20.85 4.13
N ARG A 4 7.50 -22.16 4.27
CA ARG A 4 6.73 -22.79 5.35
C ARG A 4 7.44 -22.71 6.69
N LYS A 5 7.92 -21.54 7.11
CA LYS A 5 8.25 -21.23 8.50
C LYS A 5 7.25 -20.22 9.03
N ILE A 6 5.97 -20.62 9.01
CA ILE A 6 4.98 -20.02 9.87
C ILE A 6 5.25 -20.64 11.22
N ASN A 7 5.84 -19.86 12.12
CA ASN A 7 5.71 -20.08 13.54
C ASN A 7 4.68 -19.03 14.03
N PRO A 8 3.36 -19.26 13.78
CA PRO A 8 2.37 -18.44 14.42
C PRO A 8 2.44 -18.82 15.88
N GLN A 9 2.77 -17.88 16.75
CA GLN A 9 2.46 -18.04 18.15
C GLN A 9 0.96 -18.33 18.20
N PRO A 10 0.51 -19.56 18.50
CA PRO A 10 -0.91 -19.83 18.62
C PRO A 10 -1.43 -18.88 19.69
N GLN A 11 -2.59 -18.29 19.43
CA GLN A 11 -3.31 -17.50 20.44
C GLN A 11 -4.24 -18.49 21.17
N PRO A 12 -3.72 -19.25 22.15
CA PRO A 12 -4.40 -20.44 22.68
C PRO A 12 -5.77 -20.11 23.28
N GLU A 13 -5.90 -18.93 23.88
CA GLU A 13 -7.16 -18.47 24.47
C GLU A 13 -8.25 -18.24 23.44
N LEU A 14 -7.90 -17.58 22.31
CA LEU A 14 -8.84 -17.31 21.22
C LEU A 14 -9.22 -18.59 20.50
N LEU A 15 -8.27 -19.47 20.23
CA LEU A 15 -8.51 -20.79 19.64
C LEU A 15 -9.33 -21.68 20.57
N SER A 16 -9.14 -21.61 21.88
CA SER A 16 -9.95 -22.29 22.89
C SER A 16 -11.42 -21.89 22.81
N VAL A 17 -11.72 -20.57 22.66
CA VAL A 17 -13.09 -20.07 22.44
C VAL A 17 -13.63 -20.55 21.11
N ALA A 18 -12.84 -20.51 20.04
CA ALA A 18 -13.24 -20.98 18.71
C ALA A 18 -13.60 -22.48 18.72
N LEU A 19 -12.82 -23.32 19.39
CA LEU A 19 -13.12 -24.76 19.56
C LEU A 19 -14.41 -24.99 20.33
N ALA A 20 -14.69 -24.20 21.38
CA ALA A 20 -15.95 -24.31 22.11
C ALA A 20 -17.17 -23.90 21.26
N LEU A 21 -17.00 -22.94 20.35
CA LEU A 21 -18.04 -22.50 19.40
C LEU A 21 -18.26 -23.50 18.27
N LEU A 22 -17.20 -24.18 17.80
CA LEU A 22 -17.26 -25.20 16.77
C LEU A 22 -18.07 -26.45 17.20
N GLY A 23 -17.94 -26.86 18.45
CA GLY A 23 -18.49 -28.12 18.94
C GLY A 23 -17.72 -29.34 18.41
N ARG A 24 -18.30 -30.56 18.62
CA ARG A 24 -17.59 -31.84 18.35
C ARG A 24 -17.64 -32.31 16.89
N GLU A 25 -18.43 -31.68 16.03
CA GLU A 25 -18.75 -32.23 14.67
C GLU A 25 -17.97 -31.59 13.53
N SER A 26 -17.05 -30.67 13.79
CA SER A 26 -16.32 -29.98 12.71
C SER A 26 -15.08 -30.75 12.27
N ALA A 27 -15.05 -31.24 11.03
CA ALA A 27 -13.85 -31.79 10.41
C ALA A 27 -12.86 -30.66 10.11
N LEU A 28 -11.79 -30.57 10.91
CA LEU A 28 -10.67 -29.68 10.64
C LEU A 28 -9.75 -30.32 9.59
N SER A 29 -9.15 -29.50 8.73
CA SER A 29 -8.06 -29.97 7.86
C SER A 29 -6.82 -30.31 8.69
N PRO A 30 -5.84 -31.07 8.14
CA PRO A 30 -4.60 -31.37 8.85
C PRO A 30 -3.85 -30.13 9.37
N ASP A 31 -3.82 -29.06 8.58
CA ASP A 31 -3.15 -27.80 8.95
C ASP A 31 -3.91 -27.08 10.08
N GLU A 32 -5.24 -27.11 10.07
CA GLU A 32 -6.08 -26.58 11.15
C GLU A 32 -5.93 -27.41 12.43
N ALA A 33 -5.94 -28.74 12.32
CA ALA A 33 -5.74 -29.63 13.44
C ALA A 33 -4.36 -29.41 14.11
N ALA A 34 -3.33 -29.16 13.31
CA ALA A 34 -1.98 -28.90 13.82
C ALA A 34 -1.91 -27.62 14.67
N VAL A 35 -2.62 -26.54 14.29
CA VAL A 35 -2.58 -25.27 15.08
C VAL A 35 -3.43 -25.31 16.34
N VAL A 36 -4.37 -26.24 16.46
CA VAL A 36 -5.18 -26.43 17.68
C VAL A 36 -4.71 -27.60 18.55
N ALA A 37 -3.67 -28.30 18.12
CA ALA A 37 -3.15 -29.45 18.87
C ALA A 37 -2.78 -29.06 20.32
N GLY A 38 -3.34 -29.81 21.29
CA GLY A 38 -3.14 -29.54 22.72
C GLY A 38 -3.99 -28.41 23.31
N ILE A 39 -4.75 -27.67 22.49
CA ILE A 39 -5.66 -26.62 22.97
C ILE A 39 -7.00 -27.25 23.35
N LYS A 40 -7.44 -27.03 24.59
CA LYS A 40 -8.76 -27.49 25.06
C LYS A 40 -9.83 -26.44 24.77
N PRO A 41 -11.07 -26.84 24.42
CA PRO A 41 -12.19 -25.92 24.31
C PRO A 41 -12.40 -25.09 25.59
N CYS A 42 -12.79 -23.84 25.42
CA CYS A 42 -13.05 -22.92 26.53
C CYS A 42 -14.19 -23.43 27.42
N THR A 43 -13.93 -23.46 28.73
CA THR A 43 -14.90 -23.90 29.73
C THR A 43 -15.73 -22.76 30.32
N ASP A 44 -15.34 -21.49 30.09
CA ASP A 44 -16.13 -20.31 30.47
C ASP A 44 -17.35 -20.16 29.55
N LYS A 45 -18.46 -20.70 30.05
CA LYS A 45 -19.74 -20.67 29.31
C LYS A 45 -20.24 -19.25 29.04
N GLN A 46 -19.97 -18.29 29.96
CA GLN A 46 -20.43 -16.90 29.79
C GLN A 46 -19.63 -16.22 28.68
N LEU A 47 -18.34 -16.44 28.62
CA LEU A 47 -17.48 -15.91 27.57
C LEU A 47 -17.90 -16.47 26.22
N VAL A 48 -18.03 -17.79 26.08
CA VAL A 48 -18.45 -18.46 24.83
C VAL A 48 -19.80 -17.96 24.36
N GLU A 49 -20.77 -17.79 25.27
CA GLU A 49 -22.11 -17.31 24.92
C GLU A 49 -22.10 -15.85 24.46
N ARG A 50 -21.27 -14.98 25.06
CA ARG A 50 -21.08 -13.61 24.56
C ARG A 50 -20.60 -13.60 23.11
N PHE A 51 -19.61 -14.44 22.77
CA PHE A 51 -19.14 -14.58 21.40
C PHE A 51 -20.25 -15.11 20.48
N ARG A 52 -21.00 -16.14 20.90
CA ARG A 52 -22.12 -16.72 20.14
C ARG A 52 -23.17 -15.67 19.82
N ILE A 53 -23.62 -14.92 20.80
CA ILE A 53 -24.62 -13.84 20.62
C ILE A 53 -24.10 -12.77 19.66
N ALA A 54 -22.83 -12.36 19.79
CA ALA A 54 -22.25 -11.35 18.91
C ALA A 54 -22.19 -11.82 17.44
N ILE A 55 -21.77 -13.07 17.21
CA ILE A 55 -21.71 -13.68 15.86
C ILE A 55 -23.13 -13.81 15.28
N ALA A 56 -24.09 -14.27 16.06
CA ALA A 56 -25.48 -14.39 15.62
C ALA A 56 -26.07 -13.03 15.19
N LYS A 57 -25.69 -11.95 15.88
CA LYS A 57 -26.03 -10.55 15.50
C LYS A 57 -25.25 -10.03 14.29
N GLY A 58 -24.36 -10.82 13.69
CA GLY A 58 -23.60 -10.47 12.50
C GLY A 58 -22.33 -9.66 12.75
N ASN A 59 -21.81 -9.71 13.97
CA ASN A 59 -20.48 -9.19 14.29
C ASN A 59 -19.42 -10.28 14.14
N ASP A 60 -18.15 -9.90 14.20
CA ASP A 60 -17.01 -10.82 14.10
C ASP A 60 -16.07 -10.63 15.30
N PRO A 61 -16.49 -11.04 16.52
CA PRO A 61 -15.68 -10.84 17.71
C PRO A 61 -14.39 -11.68 17.69
N LEU A 62 -14.36 -12.81 16.95
CA LEU A 62 -13.16 -13.62 16.77
C LEU A 62 -12.12 -12.86 15.94
N GLY A 63 -12.52 -12.29 14.81
CA GLY A 63 -11.64 -11.48 13.97
C GLY A 63 -11.17 -10.20 14.64
N ASP A 64 -12.05 -9.52 15.39
CA ASP A 64 -11.69 -8.32 16.14
C ASP A 64 -10.67 -8.63 17.26
N SER A 65 -10.84 -9.76 17.97
CA SER A 65 -9.90 -10.23 18.98
C SER A 65 -8.56 -10.65 18.36
N PHE A 66 -8.58 -11.36 17.24
CA PHE A 66 -7.39 -11.73 16.49
C PHE A 66 -6.58 -10.49 16.07
N CYS A 67 -7.23 -9.43 15.60
CA CYS A 67 -6.58 -8.18 15.24
C CYS A 67 -5.92 -7.46 16.41
N LYS A 68 -6.47 -7.58 17.61
CA LYS A 68 -5.91 -6.98 18.84
C LYS A 68 -4.72 -7.78 19.39
N LEU A 69 -4.80 -9.11 19.32
CA LEU A 69 -3.81 -10.01 19.86
C LEU A 69 -2.57 -10.16 18.96
N ARG A 70 -2.76 -10.21 17.64
CA ARG A 70 -1.65 -10.30 16.69
C ARG A 70 -1.09 -8.91 16.41
N ASN A 71 0.21 -8.72 16.62
CA ASN A 71 0.83 -7.41 16.43
C ASN A 71 0.74 -6.93 14.95
N ALA A 72 0.81 -5.61 14.74
CA ALA A 72 0.65 -5.01 13.41
C ALA A 72 1.75 -5.41 12.41
N ILE A 73 2.95 -5.79 12.90
CA ILE A 73 4.08 -6.19 12.05
C ILE A 73 3.81 -7.57 11.47
N ASP A 74 3.36 -8.52 12.29
CA ASP A 74 3.05 -9.89 11.86
C ASP A 74 1.85 -9.93 10.92
N ARG A 75 0.81 -9.14 11.20
CA ARG A 75 -0.33 -8.99 10.29
C ARG A 75 0.10 -8.44 8.93
N ARG A 76 1.00 -7.45 8.89
CA ARG A 76 1.52 -6.88 7.63
C ARG A 76 2.33 -7.89 6.81
N ARG A 77 3.10 -8.78 7.45
CA ARG A 77 3.85 -9.84 6.75
C ARG A 77 2.93 -10.80 6.00
N HIS A 78 1.74 -11.07 6.56
CA HIS A 78 0.73 -11.93 5.96
C HIS A 78 -0.28 -11.16 5.10
N GLY A 79 -0.12 -9.84 4.99
CA GLY A 79 -1.05 -8.98 4.25
C GLY A 79 -2.46 -8.92 4.83
N GLN A 80 -2.65 -9.33 6.08
CA GLN A 80 -3.95 -9.45 6.73
C GLN A 80 -4.51 -8.08 7.10
N THR A 81 -5.62 -7.74 6.46
CA THR A 81 -6.41 -6.53 6.74
C THR A 81 -7.88 -6.91 6.75
N PHE A 82 -8.53 -6.76 7.90
CA PHE A 82 -9.93 -7.14 8.05
C PHE A 82 -10.85 -6.02 7.54
N THR A 83 -11.79 -6.41 6.68
CA THR A 83 -12.69 -5.46 6.01
C THR A 83 -13.79 -4.98 6.95
N PRO A 84 -13.98 -3.66 7.15
CA PRO A 84 -15.07 -3.13 7.95
C PRO A 84 -16.45 -3.53 7.42
N LYS A 85 -17.40 -3.70 8.33
CA LYS A 85 -18.78 -4.15 8.03
C LYS A 85 -19.47 -3.27 6.98
N GLY A 86 -19.24 -1.95 6.98
CA GLY A 86 -19.80 -1.03 5.99
C GLY A 86 -19.38 -1.36 4.57
N ILE A 87 -18.08 -1.65 4.34
CA ILE A 87 -17.55 -2.04 3.04
C ILE A 87 -18.10 -3.41 2.62
N VAL A 88 -18.07 -4.42 3.52
CA VAL A 88 -18.64 -5.74 3.25
C VAL A 88 -20.10 -5.63 2.81
N SER A 89 -20.93 -4.87 3.57
CA SER A 89 -22.35 -4.69 3.27
C SER A 89 -22.56 -4.02 1.90
N THR A 90 -21.74 -3.02 1.55
CA THR A 90 -21.82 -2.33 0.26
C THR A 90 -21.48 -3.27 -0.90
N MET A 91 -20.41 -4.06 -0.77
CA MET A 91 -20.00 -5.03 -1.81
C MET A 91 -21.04 -6.13 -2.00
N ILE A 92 -21.66 -6.62 -0.92
CA ILE A 92 -22.76 -7.61 -0.97
C ILE A 92 -24.01 -7.01 -1.62
N ARG A 93 -24.39 -5.76 -1.30
CA ARG A 93 -25.51 -5.08 -2.00
C ARG A 93 -25.22 -4.93 -3.49
N LYS A 94 -23.98 -4.61 -3.86
CA LYS A 94 -23.61 -4.57 -5.28
C LYS A 94 -23.77 -5.92 -5.95
N ALA A 95 -23.39 -7.01 -5.28
CA ALA A 95 -23.60 -8.36 -5.79
C ALA A 95 -25.09 -8.72 -5.95
N GLN A 96 -25.98 -8.21 -5.07
CA GLN A 96 -27.44 -8.34 -5.25
C GLN A 96 -27.93 -7.66 -6.54
N VAL A 97 -27.45 -6.43 -6.81
CA VAL A 97 -27.75 -5.73 -8.06
C VAL A 97 -27.28 -6.52 -9.29
N GLU A 98 -26.15 -7.24 -9.19
CA GLU A 98 -25.68 -8.11 -10.28
C GLU A 98 -26.53 -9.38 -10.44
N VAL A 99 -27.20 -9.86 -9.38
CA VAL A 99 -28.21 -10.92 -9.48
C VAL A 99 -29.43 -10.45 -10.26
N GLU A 100 -29.90 -9.24 -10.01
CA GLU A 100 -31.06 -8.67 -10.71
C GLU A 100 -30.81 -8.56 -12.23
N LYS A 101 -29.57 -8.29 -12.63
CA LYS A 101 -29.18 -8.13 -14.04
C LYS A 101 -28.92 -9.45 -14.77
N GLY A 102 -28.34 -10.44 -14.11
CA GLY A 102 -27.79 -11.63 -14.76
C GLY A 102 -28.21 -12.96 -14.14
N GLY A 103 -29.19 -12.96 -13.23
CA GLY A 103 -29.66 -14.15 -12.53
C GLY A 103 -28.82 -14.54 -11.30
N ALA A 104 -29.30 -15.54 -10.56
CA ALA A 104 -28.72 -15.96 -9.29
C ALA A 104 -27.29 -16.51 -9.45
N PHE A 105 -26.46 -16.28 -8.43
CA PHE A 105 -25.18 -16.97 -8.30
C PHE A 105 -25.41 -18.39 -7.81
N ALA A 106 -24.84 -19.37 -8.51
CA ALA A 106 -24.79 -20.77 -8.05
C ALA A 106 -23.69 -20.95 -6.98
N GLN A 107 -22.64 -20.12 -7.06
CA GLN A 107 -21.51 -20.19 -6.13
C GLN A 107 -20.98 -18.79 -5.79
N VAL A 108 -20.62 -18.57 -4.53
CA VAL A 108 -19.84 -17.42 -4.08
C VAL A 108 -18.48 -17.91 -3.62
N VAL A 109 -17.41 -17.26 -4.11
CA VAL A 109 -16.02 -17.56 -3.72
C VAL A 109 -15.49 -16.38 -2.93
N ASP A 110 -15.26 -16.57 -1.63
CA ASP A 110 -14.60 -15.61 -0.74
C ASP A 110 -13.08 -15.82 -0.86
N CYS A 111 -12.43 -14.92 -1.59
CA CYS A 111 -11.02 -15.04 -1.95
C CYS A 111 -10.13 -14.40 -0.88
N GLY A 112 -9.53 -15.18 0.00
CA GLY A 112 -8.80 -14.68 1.18
C GLY A 112 -9.78 -14.35 2.31
N ALA A 113 -10.48 -15.40 2.80
CA ALA A 113 -11.67 -15.26 3.62
C ALA A 113 -11.41 -14.68 5.03
N GLY A 114 -10.17 -14.78 5.55
CA GLY A 114 -9.86 -14.39 6.92
C GLY A 114 -10.75 -15.15 7.91
N THR A 115 -11.46 -14.42 8.76
CA THR A 115 -12.44 -14.98 9.69
C THR A 115 -13.85 -15.10 9.11
N GLY A 116 -14.03 -14.82 7.80
CA GLY A 116 -15.26 -15.12 7.05
C GLY A 116 -16.26 -14.00 6.93
N ARG A 117 -15.87 -12.74 7.02
CA ARG A 117 -16.81 -11.60 6.94
C ARG A 117 -17.64 -11.59 5.66
N PHE A 118 -17.02 -11.88 4.50
CA PHE A 118 -17.72 -11.98 3.22
C PHE A 118 -18.52 -13.28 3.12
N ALA A 119 -17.95 -14.42 3.50
CA ALA A 119 -18.64 -15.71 3.49
C ALA A 119 -19.92 -15.70 4.33
N LEU A 120 -19.87 -15.13 5.55
CA LEU A 120 -21.03 -14.97 6.43
C LEU A 120 -22.08 -14.04 5.84
N ALA A 121 -21.68 -12.90 5.30
CA ALA A 121 -22.60 -11.97 4.67
C ALA A 121 -23.26 -12.58 3.42
N ALA A 122 -22.48 -13.27 2.59
CA ALA A 122 -22.97 -13.99 1.41
C ALA A 122 -23.93 -15.12 1.81
N GLY A 123 -23.62 -15.86 2.88
CA GLY A 123 -24.46 -16.95 3.38
C GLY A 123 -25.87 -16.50 3.79
N ARG A 124 -26.00 -15.26 4.28
CA ARG A 124 -27.29 -14.67 4.65
C ARG A 124 -28.06 -14.15 3.43
N VAL A 125 -27.36 -13.56 2.47
CA VAL A 125 -27.96 -12.82 1.35
C VAL A 125 -28.25 -13.73 0.15
N PHE A 126 -27.44 -14.77 -0.06
CA PHE A 126 -27.58 -15.70 -1.19
C PHE A 126 -27.92 -17.12 -0.69
N PRO A 127 -29.17 -17.37 -0.23
CA PRO A 127 -29.53 -18.62 0.44
C PRO A 127 -29.40 -19.87 -0.46
N LYS A 128 -29.47 -19.71 -1.77
CA LYS A 128 -29.36 -20.82 -2.75
C LYS A 128 -27.91 -21.07 -3.22
N ALA A 129 -26.99 -20.13 -2.97
CA ALA A 129 -25.62 -20.27 -3.41
C ALA A 129 -24.82 -21.22 -2.50
N LYS A 130 -23.96 -22.04 -3.09
CA LYS A 130 -22.85 -22.67 -2.36
C LYS A 130 -21.72 -21.67 -2.18
N ILE A 131 -21.07 -21.69 -1.04
CA ILE A 131 -19.98 -20.77 -0.72
C ILE A 131 -18.68 -21.55 -0.63
N VAL A 132 -17.62 -21.02 -1.22
CA VAL A 132 -16.25 -21.52 -1.07
C VAL A 132 -15.45 -20.41 -0.43
N ALA A 133 -14.95 -20.63 0.77
CA ALA A 133 -14.08 -19.72 1.49
C ALA A 133 -12.65 -20.23 1.43
N VAL A 134 -11.75 -19.45 0.83
CA VAL A 134 -10.33 -19.81 0.69
C VAL A 134 -9.52 -18.97 1.67
N GLU A 135 -8.76 -19.63 2.55
CA GLU A 135 -7.89 -18.95 3.52
C GLU A 135 -6.56 -19.69 3.65
N SER A 136 -5.47 -18.95 3.64
CA SER A 136 -4.14 -19.54 3.71
C SER A 136 -3.60 -19.69 5.14
N ASP A 137 -4.11 -18.91 6.08
CA ASP A 137 -3.72 -18.96 7.50
C ASP A 137 -4.63 -19.96 8.22
N PRO A 138 -4.12 -21.13 8.68
CA PRO A 138 -4.93 -22.12 9.34
C PRO A 138 -5.55 -21.64 10.66
N VAL A 139 -4.93 -20.67 11.34
CA VAL A 139 -5.53 -20.04 12.54
C VAL A 139 -6.79 -19.29 12.14
N CYS A 140 -6.72 -18.45 11.09
CA CYS A 140 -7.90 -17.74 10.58
C CYS A 140 -8.98 -18.71 10.09
N ALA A 141 -8.59 -19.84 9.47
CA ALA A 141 -9.53 -20.87 9.01
C ALA A 141 -10.31 -21.52 10.17
N VAL A 142 -9.65 -21.79 11.31
CA VAL A 142 -10.35 -22.28 12.52
C VAL A 142 -11.36 -21.24 13.03
N LEU A 143 -10.97 -19.96 13.10
CA LEU A 143 -11.87 -18.89 13.50
C LEU A 143 -13.05 -18.72 12.54
N LEU A 144 -12.78 -18.84 11.23
CA LEU A 144 -13.81 -18.85 10.17
C LEU A 144 -14.83 -19.97 10.40
N ARG A 145 -14.37 -21.22 10.62
CA ARG A 145 -15.28 -22.34 10.87
C ARG A 145 -16.15 -22.12 12.11
N ALA A 146 -15.56 -21.58 13.19
CA ALA A 146 -16.31 -21.24 14.39
C ALA A 146 -17.41 -20.21 14.11
N ASN A 147 -17.11 -19.16 13.34
CA ASN A 147 -18.07 -18.16 12.91
C ASN A 147 -19.20 -18.79 12.05
N LEU A 148 -18.86 -19.69 11.11
CA LEU A 148 -19.82 -20.37 10.24
C LEU A 148 -20.72 -21.32 11.02
N ALA A 149 -20.20 -22.05 12.00
CA ALA A 149 -20.95 -22.97 12.84
C ALA A 149 -22.03 -22.20 13.64
N VAL A 150 -21.64 -21.10 14.29
CA VAL A 150 -22.59 -20.25 15.04
C VAL A 150 -23.63 -19.61 14.11
N ALA A 151 -23.25 -19.21 12.90
CA ALA A 151 -24.16 -18.61 11.93
C ALA A 151 -25.12 -19.62 11.29
N GLY A 152 -24.95 -20.92 11.49
CA GLY A 152 -25.81 -21.99 10.93
C GLY A 152 -25.74 -22.12 9.41
N VAL A 153 -24.58 -21.82 8.82
CA VAL A 153 -24.39 -21.84 7.35
C VAL A 153 -23.40 -22.92 6.88
N THR A 154 -22.91 -23.76 7.78
CA THR A 154 -21.86 -24.76 7.56
C THR A 154 -22.14 -25.68 6.37
N ASP A 155 -23.38 -26.16 6.21
CA ASP A 155 -23.77 -27.11 5.16
C ASP A 155 -23.65 -26.55 3.74
N ARG A 156 -23.53 -25.24 3.63
CA ARG A 156 -23.42 -24.52 2.35
C ARG A 156 -22.04 -23.95 2.10
N VAL A 157 -21.14 -24.00 3.09
CA VAL A 157 -19.81 -23.40 3.00
C VAL A 157 -18.73 -24.48 3.01
N THR A 158 -17.89 -24.49 1.99
CA THR A 158 -16.66 -25.28 1.93
C THR A 158 -15.48 -24.38 2.27
N VAL A 159 -14.75 -24.69 3.33
CA VAL A 159 -13.51 -23.98 3.69
C VAL A 159 -12.33 -24.73 3.09
N LEU A 160 -11.55 -24.03 2.26
CA LEU A 160 -10.32 -24.54 1.65
C LEU A 160 -9.12 -23.82 2.27
N VAL A 161 -8.28 -24.58 2.97
CA VAL A 161 -7.03 -24.03 3.53
C VAL A 161 -5.94 -24.09 2.45
N GLY A 162 -5.44 -22.92 2.03
CA GLY A 162 -4.40 -22.83 1.01
C GLY A 162 -4.34 -21.51 0.28
N ASP A 163 -3.38 -21.39 -0.62
CA ASP A 163 -3.20 -20.22 -1.47
C ASP A 163 -4.29 -20.16 -2.55
N PHE A 164 -5.03 -19.07 -2.64
CA PHE A 164 -6.07 -18.88 -3.64
C PHE A 164 -5.55 -19.06 -5.08
N ARG A 165 -4.28 -18.82 -5.33
CA ARG A 165 -3.66 -19.00 -6.64
C ARG A 165 -3.50 -20.48 -7.04
N GLU A 166 -3.44 -21.40 -6.06
CA GLU A 166 -3.19 -22.84 -6.25
C GLU A 166 -4.43 -23.70 -6.07
N VAL A 167 -5.34 -23.30 -5.15
CA VAL A 167 -6.48 -24.14 -4.81
C VAL A 167 -7.37 -24.44 -6.01
N LYS A 168 -7.79 -25.70 -6.13
CA LYS A 168 -8.77 -26.12 -7.12
C LYS A 168 -10.16 -25.81 -6.59
N LEU A 169 -10.85 -24.89 -7.24
CA LEU A 169 -12.22 -24.52 -6.89
C LEU A 169 -13.20 -25.47 -7.57
N PRO A 170 -14.20 -26.01 -6.85
CA PRO A 170 -15.29 -26.73 -7.48
C PRO A 170 -16.05 -25.76 -8.40
N PHE A 171 -16.26 -26.13 -9.66
CA PHE A 171 -17.04 -25.34 -10.60
C PHE A 171 -18.54 -25.59 -10.39
N ARG A 172 -19.32 -24.52 -10.24
CA ARG A 172 -20.77 -24.57 -10.14
C ARG A 172 -21.39 -23.34 -10.77
N GLY A 173 -21.94 -23.45 -11.97
CA GLY A 173 -22.70 -22.40 -12.65
C GLY A 173 -22.09 -21.00 -12.57
N ARG A 174 -22.94 -19.98 -12.50
CA ARG A 174 -22.54 -18.58 -12.37
C ARG A 174 -21.94 -18.27 -11.00
N ARG A 175 -20.76 -17.64 -10.97
CA ARG A 175 -19.99 -17.40 -9.73
C ARG A 175 -19.85 -15.92 -9.42
N LEU A 176 -19.84 -15.63 -8.12
CA LEU A 176 -19.36 -14.36 -7.57
C LEU A 176 -17.99 -14.59 -6.90
N PHE A 177 -16.95 -13.88 -7.34
CA PHE A 177 -15.67 -13.78 -6.66
C PHE A 177 -15.68 -12.49 -5.83
N ILE A 178 -15.57 -12.60 -4.53
CA ILE A 178 -15.66 -11.47 -3.62
C ILE A 178 -14.55 -11.57 -2.57
N GLY A 179 -14.04 -10.44 -2.08
CA GLY A 179 -13.06 -10.46 -1.01
C GLY A 179 -12.22 -9.20 -0.91
N ASN A 180 -11.32 -9.25 0.06
CA ASN A 180 -10.25 -8.29 0.27
C ASN A 180 -8.90 -9.02 0.13
N PRO A 181 -8.32 -9.09 -1.08
CA PRO A 181 -7.06 -9.77 -1.31
C PRO A 181 -5.91 -9.26 -0.42
N PRO A 182 -5.02 -10.15 0.07
CA PRO A 182 -3.97 -9.80 1.01
C PRO A 182 -2.91 -8.85 0.45
N TYR A 183 -2.42 -7.91 1.28
CA TYR A 183 -1.45 -6.87 0.90
C TYR A 183 0.01 -7.28 1.14
N VAL A 184 0.45 -8.39 0.54
CA VAL A 184 1.86 -8.83 0.59
C VAL A 184 2.66 -8.08 -0.48
N ARG A 185 3.84 -7.58 -0.09
CA ARG A 185 4.72 -6.84 -1.00
C ARG A 185 5.42 -7.77 -1.99
N HIS A 186 5.78 -7.23 -3.15
CA HIS A 186 6.46 -7.99 -4.21
C HIS A 186 7.79 -8.64 -3.77
N HIS A 187 8.49 -8.10 -2.77
CA HIS A 187 9.71 -8.71 -2.23
C HIS A 187 9.48 -10.09 -1.61
N ASP A 188 8.29 -10.29 -1.04
CA ASP A 188 7.90 -11.51 -0.36
C ASP A 188 7.20 -12.52 -1.30
N ILE A 189 7.16 -12.22 -2.61
CA ILE A 189 6.55 -13.06 -3.65
C ILE A 189 7.67 -13.76 -4.46
N GLY A 190 7.62 -15.08 -4.56
CA GLY A 190 8.58 -15.88 -5.31
C GLY A 190 8.58 -15.55 -6.82
N GLU A 191 9.72 -15.75 -7.48
CA GLU A 191 9.91 -15.39 -8.89
C GLU A 191 8.97 -16.16 -9.84
N ASP A 192 8.64 -17.41 -9.55
CA ASP A 192 7.72 -18.19 -10.38
C ASP A 192 6.30 -17.62 -10.35
N TRP A 193 5.85 -17.11 -9.19
CA TRP A 193 4.58 -16.39 -9.09
C TRP A 193 4.60 -15.06 -9.83
N LYS A 194 5.71 -14.36 -9.88
CA LYS A 194 5.85 -13.13 -10.67
C LYS A 194 5.82 -13.43 -12.18
N LYS A 195 6.43 -14.56 -12.61
CA LYS A 195 6.37 -15.03 -14.01
C LYS A 195 4.94 -15.41 -14.38
N TRP A 196 4.29 -16.24 -13.55
CA TRP A 196 2.89 -16.61 -13.73
C TRP A 196 1.97 -15.38 -13.84
N TYR A 197 2.09 -14.44 -12.91
CA TYR A 197 1.31 -13.20 -12.94
C TYR A 197 1.51 -12.45 -14.26
N SER A 198 2.76 -12.29 -14.69
CA SER A 198 3.07 -11.58 -15.94
C SER A 198 2.50 -12.30 -17.17
N ALA A 199 2.56 -13.62 -17.21
CA ALA A 199 1.98 -14.43 -18.30
C ALA A 199 0.45 -14.31 -18.31
N THR A 200 -0.19 -14.50 -17.16
CA THR A 200 -1.66 -14.43 -17.01
C THR A 200 -2.20 -13.05 -17.37
N MET A 201 -1.56 -11.97 -16.91
CA MET A 201 -2.04 -10.61 -17.24
C MET A 201 -1.95 -10.30 -18.74
N ARG A 202 -0.98 -10.88 -19.46
CA ARG A 202 -0.91 -10.77 -20.92
C ARG A 202 -2.11 -11.43 -21.60
N THR A 203 -2.53 -12.61 -21.16
CA THR A 203 -3.74 -13.28 -21.71
C THR A 203 -5.00 -12.47 -21.43
N LEU A 204 -4.98 -11.62 -20.42
CA LEU A 204 -6.08 -10.72 -20.06
C LEU A 204 -6.01 -9.35 -20.77
N GLY A 205 -5.05 -9.15 -21.66
CA GLY A 205 -4.94 -7.95 -22.50
C GLY A 205 -3.98 -6.88 -21.99
N ALA A 206 -3.07 -7.22 -21.06
CA ALA A 206 -2.00 -6.31 -20.68
C ALA A 206 -0.75 -6.51 -21.56
N ASP A 207 -0.19 -5.44 -22.11
CA ASP A 207 1.05 -5.50 -22.90
C ASP A 207 2.25 -5.93 -22.04
N LYS A 208 2.36 -5.35 -20.86
CA LYS A 208 3.45 -5.60 -19.91
C LYS A 208 2.91 -5.68 -18.49
N ALA A 209 3.43 -6.61 -17.70
CA ALA A 209 3.16 -6.69 -16.27
C ALA A 209 4.46 -6.53 -15.47
N SER A 210 4.40 -5.69 -14.44
CA SER A 210 5.55 -5.41 -13.60
C SER A 210 5.76 -6.51 -12.57
N LYS A 211 7.00 -6.95 -12.35
CA LYS A 211 7.39 -7.83 -11.26
C LYS A 211 7.25 -7.19 -9.87
N LEU A 212 6.95 -5.88 -9.80
CA LEU A 212 6.72 -5.14 -8.57
C LEU A 212 5.25 -5.19 -8.11
N ALA A 213 4.41 -5.99 -8.77
CA ALA A 213 3.02 -6.20 -8.40
C ALA A 213 2.91 -6.90 -7.04
N GLY A 214 2.11 -6.33 -6.12
CA GLY A 214 1.80 -6.98 -4.85
C GLY A 214 0.79 -8.12 -5.00
N LEU A 215 0.67 -8.95 -3.97
CA LEU A 215 -0.16 -10.18 -4.00
C LEU A 215 -1.63 -9.91 -4.33
N HIS A 216 -2.20 -8.79 -3.90
CA HIS A 216 -3.59 -8.41 -4.20
C HIS A 216 -3.87 -8.34 -5.71
N LEU A 217 -2.89 -7.98 -6.55
CA LEU A 217 -3.04 -7.97 -8.01
C LEU A 217 -3.04 -9.38 -8.61
N HIS A 218 -2.35 -10.34 -7.98
CA HIS A 218 -2.36 -11.74 -8.39
C HIS A 218 -3.75 -12.37 -8.24
N PHE A 219 -4.59 -11.87 -7.32
CA PHE A 219 -5.95 -12.36 -7.16
C PHE A 219 -6.84 -11.99 -8.35
N PHE A 220 -6.68 -10.78 -8.91
CA PHE A 220 -7.33 -10.41 -10.17
C PHE A 220 -6.90 -11.31 -11.33
N ALA A 221 -5.59 -11.57 -11.45
CA ALA A 221 -5.06 -12.49 -12.45
C ALA A 221 -5.67 -13.88 -12.31
N ARG A 222 -5.73 -14.41 -11.06
CA ARG A 222 -6.32 -15.73 -10.81
C ARG A 222 -7.80 -15.80 -11.18
N VAL A 223 -8.58 -14.79 -10.81
CA VAL A 223 -9.99 -14.74 -11.23
C VAL A 223 -10.10 -14.68 -12.75
N GLY A 224 -9.31 -13.84 -13.43
CA GLY A 224 -9.29 -13.76 -14.88
C GLY A 224 -8.93 -15.08 -15.57
N GLU A 225 -8.05 -15.90 -14.94
CA GLU A 225 -7.65 -17.22 -15.45
C GLU A 225 -8.76 -18.26 -15.30
N ILE A 226 -9.46 -18.30 -14.15
CA ILE A 226 -10.39 -19.39 -13.82
C ILE A 226 -11.86 -19.06 -14.03
N ALA A 227 -12.19 -17.78 -14.20
CA ALA A 227 -13.57 -17.34 -14.40
C ALA A 227 -14.13 -17.82 -15.75
N LYS A 228 -15.46 -17.85 -15.83
CA LYS A 228 -16.21 -18.14 -17.04
C LYS A 228 -17.06 -16.91 -17.42
N PRO A 229 -17.46 -16.79 -18.68
CA PRO A 229 -18.42 -15.76 -19.08
C PRO A 229 -19.68 -15.81 -18.19
N GLY A 230 -20.10 -14.64 -17.69
CA GLY A 230 -21.21 -14.48 -16.76
C GLY A 230 -20.82 -14.45 -15.27
N ASP A 231 -19.59 -14.83 -14.92
CA ASP A 231 -19.06 -14.65 -13.57
C ASP A 231 -18.85 -13.17 -13.25
N VAL A 232 -18.86 -12.82 -11.97
CA VAL A 232 -18.71 -11.45 -11.47
C VAL A 232 -17.59 -11.41 -10.43
N GLY A 233 -16.75 -10.39 -10.48
CA GLY A 233 -15.76 -10.08 -9.46
C GLY A 233 -16.07 -8.78 -8.74
N VAL A 234 -15.96 -8.76 -7.42
CA VAL A 234 -16.09 -7.57 -6.57
C VAL A 234 -14.98 -7.61 -5.52
N PHE A 235 -13.91 -6.86 -5.75
CA PHE A 235 -12.77 -6.82 -4.83
C PHE A 235 -12.58 -5.45 -4.21
N VAL A 236 -12.25 -5.41 -2.93
CA VAL A 236 -11.70 -4.21 -2.29
C VAL A 236 -10.20 -4.38 -2.13
N THR A 237 -9.43 -3.38 -2.52
CA THR A 237 -7.97 -3.38 -2.44
C THR A 237 -7.45 -2.01 -2.03
N ALA A 238 -6.14 -1.93 -1.71
CA ALA A 238 -5.45 -0.63 -1.68
C ALA A 238 -5.51 0.01 -3.08
N ALA A 239 -5.75 1.33 -3.12
CA ALA A 239 -5.99 2.07 -4.37
C ALA A 239 -4.71 2.41 -5.15
N GLU A 240 -3.54 2.01 -4.67
CA GLU A 240 -2.25 2.42 -5.27
C GLU A 240 -2.06 2.01 -6.72
N TRP A 241 -2.64 0.89 -7.14
CA TRP A 241 -2.55 0.41 -8.51
C TRP A 241 -3.19 1.36 -9.54
N ILE A 242 -4.05 2.27 -9.11
CA ILE A 242 -4.75 3.25 -9.96
C ILE A 242 -3.76 4.16 -10.68
N ASP A 243 -2.64 4.54 -10.04
CA ASP A 243 -1.69 5.51 -10.58
C ASP A 243 -0.24 5.02 -10.64
N THR A 244 0.07 3.85 -10.07
CA THR A 244 1.44 3.32 -10.08
C THR A 244 1.77 2.57 -11.37
N ASN A 245 3.07 2.49 -11.69
CA ASN A 245 3.53 1.74 -12.85
C ASN A 245 3.24 0.24 -12.72
N TYR A 246 3.32 -0.32 -11.52
CA TYR A 246 3.03 -1.74 -11.31
C TYR A 246 1.53 -2.08 -11.46
N GLY A 247 0.64 -1.08 -11.32
CA GLY A 247 -0.79 -1.22 -11.55
C GLY A 247 -1.21 -1.16 -13.02
N ALA A 248 -0.30 -0.79 -13.93
CA ALA A 248 -0.61 -0.63 -15.35
C ALA A 248 -1.24 -1.88 -15.97
N ALA A 249 -0.73 -3.07 -15.64
CA ALA A 249 -1.27 -4.33 -16.15
C ALA A 249 -2.73 -4.54 -15.73
N LEU A 250 -3.08 -4.26 -14.46
CA LEU A 250 -4.46 -4.36 -13.99
C LEU A 250 -5.36 -3.37 -14.72
N ARG A 251 -4.92 -2.10 -14.88
CA ARG A 251 -5.70 -1.08 -15.59
C ARG A 251 -5.97 -1.48 -17.03
N SER A 252 -4.95 -1.94 -17.76
CA SER A 252 -5.12 -2.43 -19.14
C SER A 252 -6.06 -3.63 -19.20
N SER A 253 -5.90 -4.61 -18.31
CA SER A 253 -6.75 -5.80 -18.28
C SER A 253 -8.21 -5.48 -17.91
N LEU A 254 -8.46 -4.49 -17.04
CA LEU A 254 -9.82 -4.00 -16.75
C LEU A 254 -10.47 -3.37 -17.99
N CYS A 255 -9.70 -2.70 -18.84
CA CYS A 255 -10.19 -2.18 -20.13
C CYS A 255 -10.31 -3.27 -21.22
N ALA A 256 -9.86 -4.49 -20.93
CA ALA A 256 -9.85 -5.61 -21.85
C ALA A 256 -10.60 -6.82 -21.24
N ARG A 257 -9.99 -8.01 -21.25
CA ARG A 257 -10.63 -9.30 -20.93
C ARG A 257 -10.96 -9.50 -19.44
N LEU A 258 -10.42 -8.72 -18.53
CA LEU A 258 -10.85 -8.75 -17.14
C LEU A 258 -12.19 -8.02 -16.92
N GLY A 259 -12.58 -7.15 -17.86
CA GLY A 259 -13.94 -6.63 -17.96
C GLY A 259 -14.33 -5.66 -16.85
N GLY A 260 -13.64 -4.53 -16.72
CA GLY A 260 -13.95 -3.53 -15.71
C GLY A 260 -15.36 -2.95 -15.90
N VAL A 261 -16.16 -2.95 -14.82
CA VAL A 261 -17.49 -2.33 -14.78
C VAL A 261 -17.43 -1.00 -14.06
N SER A 262 -16.84 -0.99 -12.86
CA SER A 262 -16.67 0.23 -12.08
C SER A 262 -15.53 0.15 -11.08
N VAL A 263 -14.95 1.32 -10.76
CA VAL A 263 -13.94 1.48 -9.71
C VAL A 263 -14.38 2.61 -8.79
N HIS A 264 -14.46 2.32 -7.50
CA HIS A 264 -14.89 3.27 -6.47
C HIS A 264 -13.77 3.46 -5.47
N VAL A 265 -13.27 4.68 -5.35
CA VAL A 265 -12.18 5.03 -4.42
C VAL A 265 -12.75 5.75 -3.22
N VAL A 266 -12.43 5.26 -2.03
CA VAL A 266 -12.76 5.94 -0.77
C VAL A 266 -11.58 6.80 -0.36
N ASP A 267 -11.86 8.08 -0.04
CA ASP A 267 -10.83 9.01 0.41
C ASP A 267 -10.10 8.45 1.64
N ALA A 268 -8.81 8.65 1.66
CA ALA A 268 -7.96 8.23 2.76
C ALA A 268 -8.36 8.85 4.11
N LYS A 269 -8.96 10.05 4.10
CA LYS A 269 -9.45 10.74 5.31
C LYS A 269 -10.60 10.00 5.99
N ALA A 270 -11.34 9.18 5.25
CA ALA A 270 -12.43 8.37 5.78
C ALA A 270 -11.94 7.13 6.56
N GLU A 271 -10.63 6.89 6.62
CA GLU A 271 -10.02 5.71 7.25
C GLU A 271 -10.76 4.41 6.91
N PRO A 272 -10.88 4.07 5.60
CA PRO A 272 -11.68 2.92 5.18
C PRO A 272 -11.24 1.59 5.82
N PHE A 273 -10.01 1.54 6.33
CA PHE A 273 -9.47 0.45 7.12
C PHE A 273 -8.88 1.00 8.42
N PRO A 274 -9.55 0.86 9.57
CA PRO A 274 -9.08 1.40 10.85
C PRO A 274 -7.65 0.96 11.21
N GLY A 275 -6.81 1.93 11.55
CA GLY A 275 -5.40 1.69 11.90
C GLY A 275 -4.49 1.32 10.73
N VAL A 276 -4.97 1.39 9.48
CA VAL A 276 -4.16 1.18 8.28
C VAL A 276 -4.19 2.44 7.42
N MET A 277 -3.05 3.05 7.22
CA MET A 277 -2.92 4.27 6.40
C MET A 277 -2.93 3.93 4.90
N THR A 278 -4.10 3.55 4.37
CA THR A 278 -4.27 3.28 2.93
C THR A 278 -5.63 3.76 2.43
N THR A 279 -5.68 4.14 1.15
CA THR A 279 -6.94 4.36 0.42
C THR A 279 -7.54 3.02 0.01
N ALA A 280 -8.86 2.91 -0.05
CA ALA A 280 -9.54 1.73 -0.56
C ALA A 280 -10.05 1.96 -1.98
N ALA A 281 -9.93 0.95 -2.84
CA ALA A 281 -10.57 0.89 -4.14
C ALA A 281 -11.45 -0.35 -4.22
N ILE A 282 -12.75 -0.19 -4.44
CA ILE A 282 -13.67 -1.28 -4.73
C ILE A 282 -13.78 -1.38 -6.25
N THR A 283 -13.43 -2.53 -6.80
CA THR A 283 -13.44 -2.81 -8.24
C THR A 283 -14.51 -3.86 -8.54
N VAL A 284 -15.41 -3.54 -9.46
CA VAL A 284 -16.42 -4.47 -10.00
C VAL A 284 -16.00 -4.82 -11.42
N PHE A 285 -15.99 -6.10 -11.76
CA PHE A 285 -15.53 -6.57 -13.07
C PHE A 285 -16.26 -7.85 -13.50
N HIS A 286 -16.42 -8.02 -14.81
CA HIS A 286 -17.06 -9.15 -15.45
C HIS A 286 -16.03 -9.85 -16.36
N PRO A 287 -15.33 -10.88 -15.87
CA PRO A 287 -14.28 -11.54 -16.64
C PRO A 287 -14.79 -12.04 -17.99
N HIS A 288 -13.95 -11.91 -19.02
CA HIS A 288 -14.22 -12.26 -20.42
C HIS A 288 -15.26 -11.37 -21.15
N GLN A 289 -15.70 -10.26 -20.52
CA GLN A 289 -16.48 -9.21 -21.20
C GLN A 289 -15.57 -8.00 -21.44
N ILE A 290 -15.43 -7.60 -22.71
CA ILE A 290 -14.64 -6.39 -23.05
C ILE A 290 -15.55 -5.18 -22.85
N PRO A 291 -15.23 -4.25 -21.94
CA PRO A 291 -16.06 -3.11 -21.69
C PRO A 291 -15.88 -2.03 -22.75
N THR A 292 -16.93 -1.32 -23.09
CA THR A 292 -16.86 -0.06 -23.85
C THR A 292 -16.64 1.14 -22.94
N VAL A 293 -17.17 1.06 -21.73
CA VAL A 293 -17.08 2.10 -20.70
C VAL A 293 -16.83 1.51 -19.33
N ILE A 294 -16.15 2.26 -18.47
CA ILE A 294 -15.96 1.94 -17.05
C ILE A 294 -16.40 3.16 -16.23
N LYS A 295 -17.13 2.91 -15.15
CA LYS A 295 -17.57 3.95 -14.23
C LYS A 295 -16.54 4.18 -13.12
N LEU A 296 -16.17 5.44 -12.89
CA LEU A 296 -15.19 5.84 -11.87
C LEU A 296 -15.84 6.75 -10.85
N GLN A 297 -15.74 6.45 -9.57
CA GLN A 297 -16.29 7.26 -8.48
C GLN A 297 -15.26 7.46 -7.36
N ALA A 298 -15.04 8.71 -6.97
CA ALA A 298 -14.34 9.04 -5.73
C ALA A 298 -15.38 9.48 -4.69
N VAL A 299 -15.31 8.94 -3.48
CA VAL A 299 -16.21 9.29 -2.37
C VAL A 299 -15.41 9.74 -1.15
N ALA A 300 -15.97 10.69 -0.42
CA ALA A 300 -15.35 11.22 0.79
C ALA A 300 -15.50 10.25 1.97
N ASN A 301 -16.61 9.51 2.05
CA ASN A 301 -16.91 8.59 3.16
C ASN A 301 -17.37 7.23 2.65
N VAL A 302 -17.23 6.20 3.48
CA VAL A 302 -17.72 4.84 3.17
C VAL A 302 -19.24 4.82 2.98
N SER A 303 -19.99 5.69 3.71
CA SER A 303 -21.44 5.85 3.56
C SER A 303 -21.88 6.27 2.16
N ASP A 304 -21.03 7.02 1.46
CA ASP A 304 -21.33 7.61 0.16
C ASP A 304 -21.18 6.60 -1.00
N LEU A 305 -20.67 5.40 -0.72
CA LEU A 305 -20.53 4.33 -1.71
C LEU A 305 -21.88 3.83 -2.26
N GLY A 306 -22.95 3.90 -1.45
CA GLY A 306 -24.30 3.45 -1.84
C GLY A 306 -24.32 1.99 -2.33
N THR A 307 -24.84 1.78 -3.54
CA THR A 307 -24.84 0.48 -4.24
C THR A 307 -23.73 0.35 -5.29
N LEU A 308 -22.71 1.20 -5.24
CA LEU A 308 -21.65 1.31 -6.25
C LEU A 308 -22.23 1.64 -7.66
N ALA A 309 -23.27 2.46 -7.71
CA ALA A 309 -23.92 2.87 -8.95
C ALA A 309 -23.45 4.24 -9.45
N GLY A 310 -22.94 5.08 -8.54
CA GLY A 310 -22.47 6.44 -8.82
C GLY A 310 -21.19 6.51 -9.65
N GLY A 311 -20.82 7.72 -10.00
CA GLY A 311 -19.55 8.02 -10.64
C GLY A 311 -19.64 8.52 -12.08
N VAL A 312 -18.48 8.88 -12.62
CA VAL A 312 -18.32 9.41 -13.99
C VAL A 312 -18.06 8.24 -14.94
N VAL A 313 -18.76 8.23 -16.07
CA VAL A 313 -18.54 7.24 -17.13
C VAL A 313 -17.34 7.66 -17.97
N ARG A 314 -16.43 6.73 -18.22
CA ARG A 314 -15.26 6.92 -19.09
C ARG A 314 -15.19 5.84 -20.14
N SER A 315 -14.76 6.21 -21.34
CA SER A 315 -14.45 5.23 -22.39
C SER A 315 -13.31 4.30 -21.93
N ALA A 316 -13.47 3.01 -22.14
CA ALA A 316 -12.42 2.04 -21.87
C ALA A 316 -11.15 2.32 -22.70
N THR A 317 -11.30 2.83 -23.91
CA THR A 317 -10.19 3.23 -24.79
C THR A 317 -9.40 4.40 -24.20
N ASP A 318 -10.10 5.44 -23.69
CA ASP A 318 -9.45 6.57 -23.02
C ASP A 318 -8.69 6.11 -21.75
N LEU A 319 -9.32 5.24 -20.96
CA LEU A 319 -8.70 4.69 -19.77
C LEU A 319 -7.49 3.79 -20.09
N ALA A 320 -7.53 3.01 -21.14
CA ALA A 320 -6.44 2.15 -21.57
C ALA A 320 -5.19 2.97 -21.97
N SER A 321 -5.38 4.13 -22.59
CA SER A 321 -4.30 5.04 -22.95
C SER A 321 -3.75 5.84 -21.78
N ALA A 322 -4.49 5.95 -20.68
CA ALA A 322 -4.16 6.79 -19.55
C ALA A 322 -3.10 6.14 -18.64
N LYS A 323 -1.96 6.81 -18.44
CA LYS A 323 -0.91 6.35 -17.50
C LYS A 323 -1.38 6.35 -16.04
N LYS A 324 -2.29 7.26 -15.67
CA LYS A 324 -2.89 7.44 -14.33
C LYS A 324 -4.39 7.55 -14.45
N TRP A 325 -5.13 6.88 -13.57
CA TRP A 325 -6.59 6.91 -13.60
C TRP A 325 -7.21 7.92 -12.62
N TYR A 326 -6.50 8.32 -11.56
CA TYR A 326 -7.07 9.19 -10.52
C TYR A 326 -7.64 10.50 -11.09
N PRO A 327 -6.99 11.23 -12.02
CA PRO A 327 -7.58 12.41 -12.63
C PRO A 327 -8.88 12.14 -13.40
N ARG A 328 -9.10 10.90 -13.83
CA ARG A 328 -10.30 10.48 -14.60
C ARG A 328 -11.54 10.26 -13.73
N PHE A 329 -11.38 10.25 -12.41
CA PHE A 329 -12.49 10.15 -11.45
C PHE A 329 -13.33 11.44 -11.37
N PHE A 330 -12.82 12.54 -11.88
CA PHE A 330 -13.46 13.84 -11.81
C PHE A 330 -14.02 14.26 -13.18
N SER A 331 -15.15 15.00 -13.19
CA SER A 331 -15.69 15.56 -14.43
C SER A 331 -14.77 16.68 -14.95
N PRO A 332 -14.66 16.90 -16.29
CA PRO A 332 -13.92 18.04 -16.82
C PRO A 332 -14.35 19.39 -16.24
N ALA A 333 -15.65 19.55 -15.96
CA ALA A 333 -16.18 20.74 -15.29
C ALA A 333 -15.70 20.90 -13.83
N SER A 334 -15.34 19.81 -13.15
CA SER A 334 -14.80 19.83 -11.78
C SER A 334 -13.29 20.06 -11.75
N VAL A 335 -12.63 19.97 -12.91
CA VAL A 335 -11.18 20.17 -13.08
C VAL A 335 -10.83 21.66 -13.26
N HIS A 336 -11.82 22.54 -13.40
CA HIS A 336 -11.63 24.00 -13.56
C HIS A 336 -10.98 24.72 -12.34
N VAL A 337 -10.63 24.02 -11.27
CA VAL A 337 -9.88 24.59 -10.14
C VAL A 337 -8.38 24.22 -10.20
N LEU A 338 -7.96 23.48 -11.21
CA LEU A 338 -6.55 23.15 -11.41
C LEU A 338 -6.03 23.95 -12.60
N ASN A 339 -5.81 25.25 -12.41
CA ASN A 339 -4.99 26.07 -13.30
C ASN A 339 -3.53 25.58 -13.19
N ALA A 340 -3.24 24.41 -13.77
CA ALA A 340 -1.89 24.19 -14.25
C ALA A 340 -1.71 25.12 -15.46
N PRO A 341 -0.68 25.93 -15.52
CA PRO A 341 -0.40 26.72 -16.71
C PRO A 341 -0.40 25.79 -17.91
N GLN A 342 -1.22 26.12 -18.94
CA GLN A 342 -1.29 25.33 -20.18
C GLN A 342 0.01 25.48 -21.01
N SER A 343 0.88 26.41 -20.63
CA SER A 343 2.22 26.66 -21.16
C SER A 343 3.20 26.81 -20.00
N GLY A 344 4.28 26.07 -20.02
CA GLY A 344 5.33 26.17 -19.01
C GLY A 344 6.39 25.08 -19.20
N THR A 345 7.57 25.34 -18.70
CA THR A 345 8.67 24.37 -18.70
C THR A 345 8.58 23.48 -17.47
N ARG A 346 8.82 22.18 -17.64
CA ARG A 346 8.84 21.22 -16.53
C ARG A 346 10.06 21.46 -15.65
N VAL A 347 9.88 21.35 -14.33
CA VAL A 347 10.99 21.39 -13.36
C VAL A 347 12.09 20.39 -13.73
N GLY A 348 11.71 19.21 -14.19
CA GLY A 348 12.65 18.16 -14.62
C GLY A 348 13.55 18.53 -15.79
N SER A 349 13.22 19.56 -16.58
CA SER A 349 14.11 20.07 -17.64
C SER A 349 15.28 20.86 -17.07
N LEU A 350 15.09 21.54 -15.95
CA LEU A 350 16.11 22.40 -15.32
C LEU A 350 16.78 21.75 -14.11
N PHE A 351 16.05 20.92 -13.38
CA PHE A 351 16.54 20.27 -12.18
C PHE A 351 16.41 18.75 -12.25
N ARG A 352 17.42 18.07 -11.76
CA ARG A 352 17.31 16.65 -11.39
C ARG A 352 16.81 16.59 -9.95
N VAL A 353 15.68 15.96 -9.72
CA VAL A 353 15.13 15.75 -8.38
C VAL A 353 15.61 14.41 -7.84
N SER A 354 16.26 14.41 -6.70
CA SER A 354 16.80 13.20 -6.09
C SER A 354 16.27 13.05 -4.67
N ARG A 355 15.81 11.85 -4.34
CA ARG A 355 15.41 11.52 -2.97
C ARG A 355 16.63 11.54 -2.05
N GLY A 356 16.46 12.08 -0.84
CA GLY A 356 17.49 12.02 0.19
C GLY A 356 17.83 10.57 0.57
N GLN A 357 19.00 10.37 1.15
CA GLN A 357 19.57 9.05 1.38
C GLN A 357 18.79 8.24 2.41
N VAL A 358 18.60 6.96 2.15
CA VAL A 358 18.04 5.99 3.10
C VAL A 358 19.18 5.41 3.93
N THR A 359 19.16 5.59 5.24
CA THR A 359 20.20 5.02 6.12
C THR A 359 20.01 3.51 6.35
N GLY A 360 18.78 3.05 6.35
CA GLY A 360 18.41 1.67 6.72
C GLY A 360 18.23 1.45 8.22
N ALA A 361 18.85 2.30 9.05
CA ALA A 361 18.78 2.24 10.52
C ALA A 361 19.03 3.63 11.12
N ASN A 362 18.01 4.49 11.09
CA ASN A 362 18.14 5.87 11.56
C ASN A 362 18.59 5.96 13.03
N HIS A 363 18.20 5.01 13.88
CA HIS A 363 18.59 4.98 15.30
C HIS A 363 20.10 4.75 15.50
N ILE A 364 20.79 4.21 14.48
CA ILE A 364 22.25 4.02 14.48
C ILE A 364 22.94 5.22 13.80
N TRP A 365 22.45 5.60 12.63
CA TRP A 365 23.14 6.55 11.76
C TRP A 365 22.83 8.02 12.04
N ILE A 366 21.73 8.36 12.72
CA ILE A 366 21.56 9.70 13.30
C ILE A 366 22.37 9.73 14.59
N ALA A 367 23.33 10.65 14.63
CA ALA A 367 24.29 10.74 15.71
C ALA A 367 23.60 10.95 17.08
N GLY A 368 23.86 10.05 17.98
CA GLY A 368 23.46 10.09 19.38
C GLY A 368 24.70 9.92 20.27
N GLU A 369 24.52 9.52 21.53
CA GLU A 369 25.58 9.36 22.52
C GLU A 369 26.76 8.50 22.06
N LYS A 370 26.50 7.44 21.28
CA LYS A 370 27.54 6.56 20.77
C LYS A 370 28.42 7.18 19.68
N ALA A 371 27.98 8.27 19.09
CA ALA A 371 28.70 8.98 18.03
C ALA A 371 29.55 10.16 18.56
N VAL A 372 29.51 10.45 19.86
CA VAL A 372 30.17 11.65 20.47
C VAL A 372 31.69 11.69 20.21
N ASN A 373 32.33 10.51 20.20
CA ASN A 373 33.77 10.42 20.00
C ASN A 373 34.19 10.32 18.53
N LEU A 374 33.23 10.34 17.60
CA LEU A 374 33.56 10.31 16.18
C LEU A 374 34.14 11.65 15.70
N PRO A 375 35.07 11.64 14.74
CA PRO A 375 35.61 12.87 14.17
C PRO A 375 34.51 13.76 13.60
N ALA A 376 34.59 15.06 13.86
CA ALA A 376 33.58 16.04 13.42
C ALA A 376 33.32 15.99 11.89
N ARG A 377 34.34 15.67 11.07
CA ARG A 377 34.22 15.57 9.62
C ARG A 377 33.31 14.46 9.11
N VAL A 378 32.98 13.47 9.93
CA VAL A 378 32.02 12.40 9.57
C VAL A 378 30.63 12.63 10.14
N LEU A 379 30.42 13.69 10.90
CA LEU A 379 29.16 14.08 11.52
C LEU A 379 28.54 15.24 10.73
N LEU A 380 27.79 14.91 9.67
CA LEU A 380 27.26 15.90 8.75
C LEU A 380 25.87 16.38 9.19
N PRO A 381 25.62 17.71 9.21
CA PRO A 381 24.30 18.23 9.51
C PRO A 381 23.30 17.78 8.44
N CYS A 382 22.17 17.25 8.86
CA CYS A 382 21.16 16.67 7.99
C CYS A 382 19.75 17.11 8.36
N VAL A 383 18.94 17.37 7.34
CA VAL A 383 17.50 17.46 7.48
C VAL A 383 16.94 16.05 7.74
N THR A 384 16.37 15.85 8.92
CA THR A 384 15.87 14.57 9.42
C THR A 384 14.36 14.55 9.65
N GLY A 385 13.69 15.72 9.58
CA GLY A 385 12.27 15.91 9.75
C GLY A 385 11.69 16.98 8.83
N ALA A 386 10.44 16.82 8.38
CA ALA A 386 9.78 17.81 7.53
C ALA A 386 9.56 19.15 8.27
N ASN A 387 9.45 19.12 9.60
CA ASN A 387 9.26 20.33 10.41
C ASN A 387 10.44 21.31 10.30
N GLU A 388 11.67 20.80 10.11
CA GLU A 388 12.85 21.63 9.91
C GLU A 388 12.72 22.47 8.62
N LEU A 389 12.14 21.91 7.57
CA LEU A 389 11.89 22.61 6.31
C LEU A 389 10.73 23.61 6.42
N PHE A 390 9.70 23.25 7.16
CA PHE A 390 8.58 24.17 7.38
C PHE A 390 8.99 25.38 8.22
N ALA A 391 9.79 25.18 9.26
CA ALA A 391 10.36 26.28 10.04
C ALA A 391 11.22 27.21 9.17
N ALA A 392 12.11 26.65 8.33
CA ALA A 392 12.91 27.44 7.40
C ALA A 392 12.06 28.18 6.34
N SER A 393 10.91 27.61 5.93
CA SER A 393 9.95 28.28 5.03
C SER A 393 9.31 29.49 5.68
N GLU A 394 8.98 29.41 6.95
CA GLU A 394 8.40 30.50 7.75
C GLU A 394 9.44 31.57 8.08
N ASP A 395 10.73 31.20 8.13
CA ASP A 395 11.90 32.09 8.35
C ASP A 395 12.58 32.50 7.03
N GLY A 396 11.80 33.01 6.09
CA GLY A 396 12.29 33.60 4.84
C GLY A 396 12.70 32.62 3.74
N GLY A 397 12.34 31.32 3.86
CA GLY A 397 12.53 30.34 2.78
C GLY A 397 13.96 29.86 2.56
N GLN A 398 14.86 30.12 3.51
CA GLN A 398 16.28 29.76 3.43
C GLN A 398 16.74 29.01 4.69
N LEU A 399 17.44 27.90 4.49
CA LEU A 399 18.14 27.20 5.58
C LEU A 399 19.57 27.79 5.68
N LYS A 400 19.73 28.76 6.56
CA LYS A 400 21.00 29.53 6.74
C LYS A 400 21.92 28.91 7.80
N HIS A 401 21.33 28.24 8.80
CA HIS A 401 22.05 27.70 9.96
C HIS A 401 21.78 26.21 10.11
N VAL A 402 22.76 25.45 10.58
CA VAL A 402 22.70 24.00 10.77
C VAL A 402 22.78 23.56 12.24
N ASP A 403 22.94 24.48 13.18
CA ASP A 403 23.21 24.21 14.60
C ASP A 403 22.06 23.43 15.27
N HIS A 404 20.82 23.70 14.82
CA HIS A 404 19.61 23.04 15.28
C HIS A 404 19.35 21.68 14.59
N LEU A 405 20.10 21.35 13.53
CA LEU A 405 19.93 20.10 12.78
C LEU A 405 20.65 18.95 13.48
N LYS A 406 20.06 17.78 13.39
CA LYS A 406 20.72 16.53 13.78
C LYS A 406 21.90 16.26 12.83
N ARG A 407 22.91 15.59 13.37
CA ARG A 407 24.05 15.14 12.57
C ARG A 407 23.86 13.68 12.17
N VAL A 408 24.33 13.31 11.01
CA VAL A 408 24.31 11.93 10.50
C VAL A 408 25.72 11.46 10.29
N VAL A 409 25.99 10.24 10.76
CA VAL A 409 27.30 9.59 10.60
C VAL A 409 27.47 9.16 9.14
N ASN A 410 28.47 9.72 8.46
CA ASN A 410 28.81 9.45 7.06
C ASN A 410 30.26 8.99 6.96
N LEU A 411 30.51 7.72 7.27
CA LEU A 411 31.83 7.14 7.19
C LEU A 411 32.27 6.91 5.73
N PRO A 412 33.54 7.14 5.41
CA PRO A 412 34.09 6.81 4.10
C PRO A 412 34.13 5.30 3.89
N ARG A 413 34.31 4.89 2.64
CA ARG A 413 34.49 3.47 2.28
C ARG A 413 35.78 2.92 2.85
N ASP A 414 36.84 3.71 2.71
CA ASP A 414 38.18 3.41 3.19
C ASP A 414 38.35 4.04 4.57
N LEU A 415 38.53 3.20 5.56
CA LEU A 415 38.75 3.62 6.95
C LEU A 415 40.23 3.88 7.26
N ASP A 416 41.16 3.55 6.37
CA ASP A 416 42.58 3.81 6.55
C ASP A 416 42.92 5.31 6.40
N THR A 417 41.96 6.10 5.96
CA THR A 417 42.02 7.57 5.97
C THR A 417 41.97 8.20 7.36
N PHE A 418 41.71 7.42 8.41
CA PHE A 418 41.65 7.87 9.80
C PHE A 418 43.01 7.68 10.50
N GLY A 419 43.41 8.70 11.26
CA GLY A 419 44.53 8.56 12.19
C GLY A 419 44.20 7.59 13.33
N ARG A 420 45.25 7.10 14.01
CA ARG A 420 45.12 6.02 15.01
C ARG A 420 44.00 6.22 16.05
N TRP A 421 43.87 7.42 16.58
CA TRP A 421 42.86 7.74 17.59
C TRP A 421 41.46 7.78 17.02
N GLU A 422 41.29 8.41 15.85
CA GLU A 422 40.02 8.48 15.15
C GLU A 422 39.56 7.10 14.70
N ARG A 423 40.50 6.28 14.21
CA ARG A 423 40.22 4.90 13.81
C ARG A 423 39.69 4.08 14.98
N SER A 424 40.28 4.21 16.17
CA SER A 424 39.80 3.54 17.37
C SER A 424 38.36 3.91 17.72
N ALA A 425 38.02 5.20 17.61
CA ALA A 425 36.63 5.67 17.85
C ALA A 425 35.65 5.15 16.79
N VAL A 426 36.07 5.12 15.51
CA VAL A 426 35.27 4.58 14.41
C VAL A 426 35.03 3.07 14.57
N ASP A 427 36.07 2.30 14.92
CA ASP A 427 35.97 0.86 15.13
C ASP A 427 35.06 0.53 16.32
N ALA A 428 35.13 1.32 17.41
CA ALA A 428 34.23 1.16 18.56
C ALA A 428 32.77 1.45 18.17
N PHE A 429 32.53 2.50 17.38
CA PHE A 429 31.21 2.83 16.87
C PHE A 429 30.65 1.72 15.96
N LEU A 430 31.48 1.22 15.03
CA LEU A 430 31.06 0.16 14.11
C LEU A 430 30.75 -1.14 14.83
N LYS A 431 31.54 -1.50 15.84
CA LYS A 431 31.27 -2.67 16.68
C LYS A 431 29.94 -2.58 17.40
N TRP A 432 29.63 -1.42 17.95
CA TRP A 432 28.31 -1.17 18.56
C TRP A 432 27.20 -1.22 17.49
N ALA A 433 27.39 -0.56 16.36
CA ALA A 433 26.40 -0.52 15.27
C ALA A 433 26.09 -1.94 14.75
N GLU A 434 27.07 -2.82 14.70
CA GLU A 434 26.90 -4.21 14.31
C GLU A 434 26.09 -5.01 15.36
N GLN A 435 26.35 -4.80 16.65
CA GLN A 435 25.57 -5.39 17.74
C GLN A 435 24.09 -4.98 17.70
N GLU A 436 23.82 -3.72 17.29
CA GLU A 436 22.45 -3.20 17.09
C GLU A 436 21.84 -3.63 15.75
N GLY A 437 22.50 -4.50 14.98
CA GLY A 437 21.99 -5.01 13.70
C GLY A 437 22.15 -4.07 12.51
N GLY A 438 23.06 -3.09 12.61
CA GLY A 438 23.31 -2.11 11.54
C GLY A 438 23.81 -2.72 10.23
N ASN A 439 24.39 -3.92 10.27
CA ASN A 439 24.87 -4.68 9.11
C ASN A 439 23.85 -5.68 8.54
N SER A 440 22.72 -5.93 9.21
CA SER A 440 21.79 -7.03 8.88
C SER A 440 20.55 -6.61 8.09
N GLY A 441 20.22 -5.31 8.05
CA GLY A 441 19.06 -4.79 7.33
C GLY A 441 19.23 -4.83 5.82
N TYR A 442 18.13 -4.91 5.06
CA TYR A 442 18.13 -4.95 3.59
C TYR A 442 19.05 -3.89 2.95
N ILE A 443 18.99 -2.65 3.42
CA ILE A 443 19.83 -1.57 2.88
C ILE A 443 21.30 -1.81 3.19
N ALA A 444 21.65 -2.27 4.38
CA ALA A 444 23.03 -2.51 4.78
C ALA A 444 23.65 -3.68 3.98
N THR A 445 22.91 -4.77 3.80
CA THR A 445 23.37 -5.95 3.03
C THR A 445 23.57 -5.67 1.54
N HIS A 446 22.96 -4.59 1.01
CA HIS A 446 23.13 -4.12 -0.38
C HIS A 446 24.13 -2.96 -0.51
N ARG A 447 24.88 -2.65 0.55
CA ARG A 447 25.99 -1.69 0.55
C ARG A 447 27.33 -2.40 0.62
N SER A 448 28.32 -1.84 -0.05
CA SER A 448 29.71 -2.28 0.08
C SER A 448 30.61 -1.05 0.28
N PRO A 449 31.21 -0.91 1.46
CA PRO A 449 30.96 -1.63 2.69
C PRO A 449 29.63 -1.23 3.36
N TRP A 450 29.10 -2.07 4.27
CA TRP A 450 27.78 -1.89 4.89
C TRP A 450 27.59 -0.59 5.68
N TRP A 451 28.66 -0.04 6.21
CA TRP A 451 28.67 1.21 6.98
C TRP A 451 28.65 2.47 6.12
N ALA A 452 28.94 2.40 4.84
CA ALA A 452 29.02 3.58 3.99
C ALA A 452 27.62 4.07 3.61
N VAL A 453 27.06 4.99 4.39
CA VAL A 453 25.74 5.58 4.12
C VAL A 453 25.70 6.35 2.80
N ARG A 454 26.82 7.00 2.42
CA ARG A 454 27.00 7.73 1.16
C ARG A 454 25.94 8.83 0.99
N LEU A 455 25.91 9.75 1.93
CA LEU A 455 25.06 10.92 1.80
C LEU A 455 25.35 11.66 0.50
N LEU A 456 24.30 12.03 -0.22
CA LEU A 456 24.41 12.82 -1.43
C LEU A 456 25.03 14.20 -1.11
N PRO A 457 25.68 14.87 -2.07
CA PRO A 457 26.10 16.27 -1.94
C PRO A 457 24.92 17.13 -1.48
N ALA A 458 25.22 18.28 -0.85
CA ALA A 458 24.19 19.22 -0.49
C ALA A 458 23.47 19.72 -1.75
N ALA A 459 22.15 19.61 -1.78
CA ALA A 459 21.35 20.16 -2.86
C ALA A 459 21.15 21.66 -2.61
N PRO A 460 21.24 22.52 -3.63
CA PRO A 460 21.02 23.97 -3.46
C PRO A 460 19.57 24.32 -3.12
N ILE A 461 18.59 23.49 -3.55
CA ILE A 461 17.19 23.62 -3.17
C ILE A 461 16.72 22.29 -2.58
N ILE A 462 15.97 22.36 -1.49
CA ILE A 462 15.39 21.19 -0.80
C ILE A 462 13.87 21.28 -0.88
N CYS A 463 13.21 20.14 -1.06
CA CYS A 463 11.76 20.02 -1.09
C CYS A 463 11.27 18.98 -0.07
N THR A 464 10.13 19.23 0.56
CA THR A 464 9.47 18.26 1.44
C THR A 464 8.99 17.04 0.65
N TYR A 465 9.15 15.84 1.24
CA TYR A 465 8.75 14.59 0.62
C TYR A 465 7.30 14.21 0.92
N MET A 466 6.87 14.41 2.17
CA MET A 466 5.51 14.09 2.61
C MET A 466 4.99 15.20 3.54
N ALA A 467 3.78 15.70 3.25
CA ALA A 467 3.14 16.74 4.05
C ALA A 467 1.61 16.69 3.93
N ARG A 468 0.90 17.34 4.86
CA ARG A 468 -0.56 17.61 4.79
C ARG A 468 -0.88 18.98 4.20
N ARG A 469 0.12 19.69 3.74
CA ARG A 469 0.07 21.01 3.09
C ARG A 469 0.90 20.96 1.80
N PRO A 470 0.80 21.94 0.90
CA PRO A 470 1.63 21.97 -0.31
C PRO A 470 3.10 21.75 0.01
N PRO A 471 3.89 21.16 -0.93
CA PRO A 471 5.32 21.00 -0.71
C PRO A 471 5.97 22.38 -0.56
N VAL A 472 6.94 22.48 0.34
CA VAL A 472 7.75 23.68 0.45
C VAL A 472 9.11 23.44 -0.17
N PHE A 473 9.60 24.44 -0.89
CA PHE A 473 10.93 24.48 -1.47
C PHE A 473 11.77 25.50 -0.71
N ILE A 474 12.95 25.10 -0.27
CA ILE A 474 13.83 25.87 0.60
C ILE A 474 15.21 25.99 -0.02
N ARG A 475 15.78 27.19 -0.03
CA ARG A 475 17.19 27.38 -0.36
C ARG A 475 18.07 26.80 0.76
N ASN A 476 19.01 25.96 0.38
CA ASN A 476 19.93 25.29 1.30
C ASN A 476 21.29 26.01 1.33
N VAL A 477 21.32 27.20 1.87
CA VAL A 477 22.53 28.04 1.93
C VAL A 477 23.57 27.41 2.88
N ALA A 478 23.11 26.80 3.97
CA ALA A 478 23.96 26.16 4.97
C ALA A 478 24.58 24.83 4.55
N GLY A 479 24.26 24.29 3.37
CA GLY A 479 24.84 23.05 2.87
C GLY A 479 24.44 21.78 3.60
N ALA A 480 23.24 21.75 4.23
CA ALA A 480 22.73 20.59 4.93
C ALA A 480 22.53 19.39 3.99
N ARG A 481 22.80 18.18 4.49
CA ARG A 481 22.54 16.92 3.78
C ARG A 481 21.10 16.48 3.99
N LEU A 482 20.65 15.48 3.23
CA LEU A 482 19.26 15.04 3.23
C LEU A 482 19.16 13.54 3.52
N LEU A 483 18.24 13.20 4.42
CA LEU A 483 17.70 11.86 4.51
C LEU A 483 16.40 11.73 3.68
N ASN A 484 15.89 10.53 3.59
CA ASN A 484 14.75 10.15 2.74
C ASN A 484 13.39 10.78 3.10
N ILE A 485 13.39 11.79 3.96
CA ILE A 485 12.22 12.61 4.33
C ILE A 485 12.11 13.88 3.47
N ALA A 486 13.11 14.17 2.67
CA ALA A 486 13.18 15.32 1.79
C ALA A 486 13.78 14.93 0.43
N HIS A 487 13.59 15.80 -0.57
CA HIS A 487 14.23 15.69 -1.88
C HIS A 487 15.17 16.87 -2.09
N GLY A 488 16.28 16.61 -2.78
CA GLY A 488 17.20 17.63 -3.27
C GLY A 488 16.95 17.89 -4.75
N LEU A 489 16.93 19.16 -5.13
CA LEU A 489 16.90 19.63 -6.51
C LEU A 489 18.30 20.08 -6.89
N TYR A 490 18.86 19.44 -7.92
CA TYR A 490 20.19 19.69 -8.44
C TYR A 490 20.06 20.29 -9.84
N PRO A 491 20.55 21.54 -10.08
CA PRO A 491 20.49 22.16 -11.39
C PRO A 491 21.18 21.29 -12.46
N ARG A 492 20.60 21.22 -13.64
CA ARG A 492 21.21 20.53 -14.81
C ARG A 492 22.21 21.41 -15.53
N VAL A 493 22.10 22.71 -15.35
CA VAL A 493 23.02 23.73 -15.86
C VAL A 493 23.49 24.61 -14.68
N PRO A 494 24.68 25.21 -14.74
CA PRO A 494 25.14 26.15 -13.73
C PRO A 494 24.12 27.28 -13.53
N MET A 495 23.80 27.60 -12.28
CA MET A 495 22.89 28.67 -11.86
C MET A 495 23.59 29.52 -10.82
N SER A 496 23.39 30.83 -10.89
CA SER A 496 23.84 31.76 -9.85
C SER A 496 22.99 31.62 -8.56
N GLU A 497 23.44 32.16 -7.46
CA GLU A 497 22.69 32.19 -6.20
C GLU A 497 21.33 32.91 -6.39
N ALA A 498 21.33 34.01 -7.17
CA ALA A 498 20.12 34.77 -7.48
C ALA A 498 19.13 33.95 -8.29
N ASP A 499 19.59 33.20 -9.31
CA ASP A 499 18.75 32.31 -10.13
C ASP A 499 18.13 31.20 -9.28
N LEU A 500 18.90 30.63 -8.35
CA LEU A 500 18.43 29.61 -7.42
C LEU A 500 17.39 30.15 -6.43
N ASP A 501 17.54 31.39 -5.95
CA ASP A 501 16.56 32.02 -5.08
C ASP A 501 15.26 32.29 -5.83
N GLU A 502 15.36 32.82 -7.05
CA GLU A 502 14.20 33.06 -7.92
C GLU A 502 13.47 31.74 -8.29
N ALA A 503 14.23 30.71 -8.67
CA ALA A 503 13.68 29.39 -8.93
C ALA A 503 12.95 28.81 -7.71
N CYS A 504 13.50 28.97 -6.51
CA CYS A 504 12.89 28.51 -5.28
C CYS A 504 11.54 29.19 -5.01
N LEU A 505 11.45 30.50 -5.24
CA LEU A 505 10.21 31.28 -5.11
C LEU A 505 9.17 30.83 -6.14
N ALA A 506 9.57 30.63 -7.40
CA ALA A 506 8.67 30.17 -8.46
C ALA A 506 8.13 28.77 -8.18
N LEU A 507 8.97 27.85 -7.69
CA LEU A 507 8.57 26.51 -7.26
C LEU A 507 7.51 26.54 -6.16
N ASN A 508 7.68 27.38 -5.15
CA ASN A 508 6.70 27.54 -4.07
C ASN A 508 5.36 28.11 -4.57
N ARG A 509 5.39 29.03 -5.54
CA ARG A 509 4.17 29.62 -6.12
C ARG A 509 3.41 28.64 -7.00
N ALA A 510 4.12 27.80 -7.78
CA ALA A 510 3.52 26.87 -8.73
C ALA A 510 3.04 25.56 -8.09
N SER A 511 3.61 25.19 -6.93
CA SER A 511 3.34 23.88 -6.32
C SER A 511 2.02 23.84 -5.53
N SER A 512 1.36 22.69 -5.60
CA SER A 512 0.09 22.43 -4.92
C SER A 512 0.02 21.03 -4.32
N LEU A 513 -0.98 20.76 -3.49
CA LEU A 513 -1.25 19.39 -3.00
C LEU A 513 -1.55 18.40 -4.14
N ASN A 514 -2.01 18.90 -5.28
CA ASN A 514 -2.38 18.07 -6.42
C ASN A 514 -1.18 17.51 -7.19
N ASP A 515 0.00 18.09 -6.99
CA ASP A 515 1.25 17.60 -7.59
C ASP A 515 1.73 16.30 -6.93
N GLY A 516 1.24 16.01 -5.74
CA GLY A 516 1.57 14.81 -4.98
C GLY A 516 0.49 13.74 -5.03
N ARG A 517 0.77 12.65 -4.34
CA ARG A 517 -0.15 11.54 -4.16
C ARG A 517 -0.69 11.55 -2.73
N VAL A 518 -2.01 11.63 -2.60
CA VAL A 518 -2.67 11.67 -1.28
C VAL A 518 -2.76 10.26 -0.68
N TYR A 519 -2.39 10.16 0.59
CA TYR A 519 -2.50 8.99 1.46
C TYR A 519 -3.52 9.24 2.58
N ALA A 520 -3.78 8.20 3.40
CA ALA A 520 -4.69 8.30 4.54
C ALA A 520 -4.37 9.50 5.45
N GLY A 521 -5.42 10.14 5.97
CA GLY A 521 -5.28 11.33 6.82
C GLY A 521 -4.82 12.58 6.10
N GLY A 522 -4.97 12.64 4.75
CA GLY A 522 -4.60 13.82 3.95
C GLY A 522 -3.08 14.03 3.80
N LEU A 523 -2.28 13.04 4.18
CA LEU A 523 -0.83 13.08 3.96
C LEU A 523 -0.53 12.93 2.48
N THR A 524 0.07 13.93 1.87
CA THR A 524 0.44 13.92 0.45
C THR A 524 1.92 13.60 0.30
N LYS A 525 2.23 12.68 -0.58
CA LYS A 525 3.58 12.26 -0.93
C LYS A 525 3.97 12.83 -2.28
N PHE A 526 5.06 13.55 -2.32
CA PHE A 526 5.63 14.14 -3.52
C PHE A 526 6.81 13.28 -3.97
N GLU A 527 6.60 12.38 -4.94
CA GLU A 527 7.70 11.59 -5.50
C GLU A 527 8.60 12.45 -6.38
N PRO A 528 9.91 12.13 -6.57
CA PRO A 528 10.80 12.92 -7.41
C PRO A 528 10.24 13.21 -8.79
N SER A 529 9.65 12.21 -9.46
CA SER A 529 9.03 12.37 -10.78
C SER A 529 7.78 13.26 -10.76
N ALA A 530 7.09 13.36 -9.63
CA ALA A 530 5.96 14.27 -9.47
C ALA A 530 6.45 15.72 -9.37
N VAL A 531 7.51 15.95 -8.58
CA VAL A 531 8.16 17.26 -8.49
C VAL A 531 8.75 17.68 -9.83
N GLU A 532 9.43 16.77 -10.55
CA GLU A 532 9.95 17.03 -11.91
C GLU A 532 8.85 17.34 -12.93
N GLY A 533 7.63 16.86 -12.68
CA GLY A 533 6.45 17.08 -13.51
C GLY A 533 5.77 18.44 -13.32
N ILE A 534 6.07 19.19 -12.26
CA ILE A 534 5.51 20.53 -12.00
C ILE A 534 5.85 21.44 -13.18
N LEU A 535 4.83 22.15 -13.67
CA LEU A 535 4.98 23.14 -14.74
C LEU A 535 5.19 24.52 -14.10
N ILE A 536 6.19 25.22 -14.56
CA ILE A 536 6.48 26.59 -14.12
C ILE A 536 6.58 27.48 -15.36
N ASP A 537 5.98 28.63 -15.29
CA ASP A 537 6.20 29.67 -16.30
C ASP A 537 7.55 30.34 -16.03
N TRP A 538 8.54 29.90 -16.79
CA TRP A 538 9.89 30.44 -16.72
C TRP A 538 10.11 31.61 -17.67
N ALA A 539 9.09 32.04 -18.45
CA ALA A 539 9.24 33.10 -19.44
C ALA A 539 9.63 34.47 -18.83
N SER A 540 9.43 34.62 -17.53
CA SER A 540 9.87 35.80 -16.79
C SER A 540 11.34 35.76 -16.32
N PHE A 541 12.07 34.66 -16.56
CA PHE A 541 13.43 34.43 -16.04
C PHE A 541 14.48 34.72 -17.12
N THR A 542 15.18 35.84 -17.00
CA THR A 542 16.15 36.31 -18.01
C THR A 542 17.38 35.40 -18.19
N TRP A 543 17.70 34.56 -17.21
CA TRP A 543 18.84 33.65 -17.25
C TRP A 543 18.60 32.40 -18.14
N LEU A 544 17.34 32.07 -18.46
CA LEU A 544 17.01 30.93 -19.33
C LEU A 544 17.41 31.18 -20.80
N GLU A 545 17.38 32.44 -21.26
CA GLU A 545 17.80 32.79 -22.64
C GLU A 545 19.30 32.57 -22.86
N ALA A 546 20.09 32.55 -21.79
CA ALA A 546 21.53 32.29 -21.88
C ALA A 546 21.91 30.80 -21.81
N ALA A 547 20.94 29.91 -21.51
CA ALA A 547 21.18 28.48 -21.30
C ALA A 547 20.65 27.57 -22.41
N VAL A 548 19.96 28.12 -23.42
CA VAL A 548 19.49 27.49 -24.64
C VAL A 548 20.38 27.92 -25.79
#